data_5bc03e7b40693deb3babf4bbd9dcf2d5
#
_entry.id   5bc03e7b40693deb3babf4bbd9dcf2d5
#
_cell.length_a   1.000
_cell.length_b   1.000
_cell.length_c   1.000
_cell.angle_alpha   90.00
_cell.angle_beta   90.00
_cell.angle_gamma   90.00
#
_symmetry.space_group_name_H-M   'P 1'
#
loop_
_entity.id
_entity.type
_entity.pdbx_description
1 polymer ?
#
loop_
_entity_poly.entity_id
_entity_poly.type
_entity_poly.pdbx_seq_one_letter_code
_entity_poly.pdbx_strand_id
1 'polypeptide(L)' 'MYSKYLDIKPEVAKALEEGTPVVALESTIISHGMPYPKNVETAIAVEDVLRAHGVMPATIAIISGRIKIGLTREEIEYM' A
#
# COMPACT_ATOMS: atom_id res chain seq x y z
N MET A 1 -18.50 9.56 -1.09
CA MET A 1 -19.44 8.52 -0.76
C MET A 1 -18.87 7.43 0.12
N TYR A 2 -17.81 6.79 -0.27
CA TYR A 2 -17.18 5.77 0.56
C TYR A 2 -16.03 6.33 1.35
N SER A 3 -15.78 7.59 1.23
CA SER A 3 -14.65 8.25 1.87
C SER A 3 -14.75 8.23 3.39
N LYS A 4 -15.91 7.94 3.94
CA LYS A 4 -16.08 7.88 5.39
C LYS A 4 -15.15 6.83 6.04
N TYR A 5 -14.91 5.72 5.34
CA TYR A 5 -14.10 4.63 5.87
C TYR A 5 -12.88 4.33 5.01
N LEU A 6 -12.71 5.07 3.92
CA LEU A 6 -11.74 4.74 2.89
C LEU A 6 -10.76 5.89 2.70
N ASP A 7 -9.48 5.60 2.86
CA ASP A 7 -8.41 6.56 2.59
C ASP A 7 -7.60 6.07 1.40
N ILE A 8 -7.66 6.80 0.30
CA ILE A 8 -6.88 6.48 -0.89
C ILE A 8 -5.66 7.38 -0.91
N LYS A 9 -4.47 6.78 -0.93
CA LYS A 9 -3.22 7.53 -1.01
C LYS A 9 -3.24 8.41 -2.26
N PRO A 10 -2.85 9.69 -2.16
CA PRO A 10 -2.95 10.61 -3.31
C PRO A 10 -2.30 10.11 -4.59
N GLU A 11 -1.12 9.47 -4.53
CA GLU A 11 -0.49 8.96 -5.73
C GLU A 11 -1.26 7.81 -6.36
N VAL A 12 -1.97 7.01 -5.54
CA VAL A 12 -2.80 5.93 -6.06
C VAL A 12 -4.03 6.51 -6.74
N ALA A 13 -4.67 7.51 -6.11
CA ALA A 13 -5.83 8.17 -6.70
C ALA A 13 -5.47 8.79 -8.04
N LYS A 14 -4.30 9.44 -8.12
CA LYS A 14 -3.82 10.06 -9.36
C LYS A 14 -3.59 9.01 -10.44
N ALA A 15 -2.98 7.88 -10.07
CA ALA A 15 -2.73 6.80 -11.03
C ALA A 15 -4.04 6.25 -11.60
N LEU A 16 -5.05 6.05 -10.75
CA LEU A 16 -6.36 5.58 -11.19
C LEU A 16 -6.99 6.58 -12.16
N GLU A 17 -6.88 7.87 -11.85
CA GLU A 17 -7.45 8.92 -12.66
C GLU A 17 -6.76 9.01 -14.03
N GLU A 18 -5.45 8.79 -14.07
CA GLU A 18 -4.65 8.89 -15.29
C GLU A 18 -4.63 7.61 -16.10
N GLY A 19 -5.22 6.53 -15.60
CA GLY A 19 -5.21 5.26 -16.31
C GLY A 19 -3.90 4.49 -16.17
N THR A 20 -3.04 4.86 -15.22
CA THR A 20 -1.82 4.11 -14.93
C THR A 20 -2.19 2.77 -14.28
N PRO A 21 -1.56 1.65 -14.67
CA PRO A 21 -1.86 0.37 -14.01
C PRO A 21 -1.60 0.44 -12.51
N VAL A 22 -2.57 -0.04 -11.74
CA VAL A 22 -2.48 -0.09 -10.28
C VAL A 22 -2.61 -1.54 -9.84
N VAL A 23 -1.70 -2.00 -8.98
CA VAL A 23 -1.73 -3.34 -8.43
C VAL A 23 -1.96 -3.25 -6.92
N ALA A 24 -3.03 -3.90 -6.48
CA ALA A 24 -3.33 -3.98 -5.04
C ALA A 24 -2.48 -5.10 -4.43
N LEU A 25 -1.86 -4.79 -3.30
CA LEU A 25 -1.05 -5.76 -2.55
C LEU A 25 -1.71 -5.96 -1.19
N GLU A 26 -1.85 -7.21 -0.76
CA GLU A 26 -2.33 -7.44 0.59
C GLU A 26 -1.20 -7.21 1.59
N SER A 27 -1.55 -7.07 2.87
CA SER A 27 -0.59 -6.69 3.90
C SER A 27 -0.25 -7.82 4.88
N THR A 28 -0.60 -9.06 4.56
CA THR A 28 -0.35 -10.20 5.45
C THR A 28 1.15 -10.37 5.76
N ILE A 29 2.01 -10.21 4.75
CA ILE A 29 3.46 -10.30 4.94
C ILE A 29 3.92 -9.29 5.97
N ILE A 30 3.37 -8.08 5.93
CA ILE A 30 3.77 -7.01 6.86
C ILE A 30 3.33 -7.34 8.28
N SER A 31 2.07 -7.73 8.44
CA SER A 31 1.50 -7.87 9.79
C SER A 31 1.72 -9.24 10.41
N HIS A 32 1.85 -10.30 9.60
CA HIS A 32 1.89 -11.67 10.11
C HIS A 32 2.95 -12.56 9.47
N GLY A 33 3.47 -12.20 8.30
CA GLY A 33 4.28 -13.12 7.51
C GLY A 33 5.74 -13.18 7.89
N MET A 34 6.32 -12.09 8.38
CA MET A 34 7.74 -11.99 8.68
C MET A 34 7.98 -11.11 9.90
N PRO A 35 9.06 -11.36 10.66
CA PRO A 35 9.39 -10.47 11.78
C PRO A 35 9.96 -9.14 11.29
N TYR A 36 9.83 -8.13 12.12
CA TYR A 36 10.40 -6.81 11.87
C TYR A 36 11.94 -6.92 12.01
N PRO A 37 12.76 -6.23 11.21
CA PRO A 37 12.37 -5.28 10.15
C PRO A 37 12.25 -5.93 8.76
N LYS A 38 12.39 -7.24 8.65
CA LYS A 38 12.38 -7.95 7.37
C LYS A 38 11.04 -7.77 6.64
N ASN A 39 9.95 -7.74 7.39
CA ASN A 39 8.62 -7.52 6.84
C ASN A 39 8.52 -6.18 6.13
N VAL A 40 9.02 -5.11 6.74
CA VAL A 40 8.99 -3.76 6.18
C VAL A 40 9.88 -3.69 4.95
N GLU A 41 11.09 -4.22 5.04
CA GLU A 41 12.03 -4.22 3.92
C GLU A 41 11.46 -4.93 2.71
N THR A 42 10.81 -6.08 2.93
CA THR A 42 10.22 -6.86 1.85
C THR A 42 9.05 -6.12 1.22
N ALA A 43 8.18 -5.52 2.03
CA ALA A 43 7.04 -4.77 1.51
C ALA A 43 7.50 -3.61 0.63
N ILE A 44 8.48 -2.86 1.09
CA ILE A 44 9.01 -1.72 0.33
C ILE A 44 9.70 -2.19 -0.95
N ALA A 45 10.45 -3.29 -0.88
CA ALA A 45 11.15 -3.83 -2.06
C ALA A 45 10.15 -4.26 -3.14
N VAL A 46 9.04 -4.89 -2.74
CA VAL A 46 8.01 -5.30 -3.71
C VAL A 46 7.39 -4.07 -4.37
N GLU A 47 7.08 -3.03 -3.59
CA GLU A 47 6.53 -1.80 -4.14
C GLU A 47 7.51 -1.15 -5.13
N ASP A 48 8.80 -1.14 -4.77
CA ASP A 48 9.81 -0.53 -5.63
C ASP A 48 9.96 -1.28 -6.96
N VAL A 49 9.86 -2.61 -6.95
CA VAL A 49 9.90 -3.40 -8.18
C VAL A 49 8.73 -3.03 -9.09
N LEU A 50 7.53 -2.88 -8.54
CA LEU A 50 6.36 -2.51 -9.32
C LEU A 50 6.53 -1.10 -9.91
N ARG A 51 7.00 -0.16 -9.11
CA ARG A 51 7.24 1.21 -9.61
C ARG A 51 8.26 1.24 -10.74
N ALA A 52 9.30 0.42 -10.62
CA ALA A 52 10.33 0.34 -11.67
C ALA A 52 9.76 -0.16 -12.99
N HIS A 53 8.65 -0.87 -12.96
CA HIS A 53 7.98 -1.38 -14.16
C HIS A 53 6.79 -0.53 -14.59
N GLY A 54 6.68 0.69 -14.07
CA GLY A 54 5.61 1.61 -14.46
C GLY A 54 4.25 1.28 -13.87
N VAL A 55 4.22 0.49 -12.79
CA VAL A 55 2.98 0.09 -12.13
C VAL A 55 2.92 0.77 -10.77
N MET A 56 1.75 1.32 -10.42
CA MET A 56 1.54 1.95 -9.12
C MET A 56 1.13 0.87 -8.11
N PRO A 57 1.95 0.59 -7.08
CA PRO A 57 1.55 -0.35 -6.04
C PRO A 57 0.59 0.31 -5.05
N ALA A 58 -0.39 -0.45 -4.58
CA ALA A 58 -1.33 0.01 -3.58
C ALA A 58 -1.47 -1.08 -2.51
N THR A 59 -0.62 -1.01 -1.49
CA THR A 59 -0.71 -1.94 -0.37
C THR A 59 -1.92 -1.56 0.47
N ILE A 60 -2.79 -2.52 0.73
CA ILE A 60 -4.07 -2.30 1.37
C ILE A 60 -4.06 -2.85 2.79
N ALA A 61 -4.54 -2.07 3.73
CA ALA A 61 -4.65 -2.48 5.13
C ALA A 61 -5.77 -1.70 5.81
N ILE A 62 -6.20 -2.20 6.98
CA ILE A 62 -7.13 -1.47 7.81
C ILE A 62 -6.33 -0.95 9.02
N ILE A 63 -6.28 0.37 9.17
CA ILE A 63 -5.56 1.01 10.26
C ILE A 63 -6.50 1.97 10.95
N SER A 64 -6.65 1.82 12.27
CA SER A 64 -7.50 2.69 13.10
C SER A 64 -8.93 2.79 12.55
N GLY A 65 -9.47 1.66 12.10
CA GLY A 65 -10.85 1.59 11.60
C GLY A 65 -11.05 2.15 10.20
N ARG A 66 -9.97 2.50 9.50
CA ARG A 66 -10.06 3.03 8.14
C ARG A 66 -9.39 2.08 7.15
N ILE A 67 -10.04 1.92 6.00
CA ILE A 67 -9.49 1.10 4.92
C ILE A 67 -8.51 1.97 4.14
N LYS A 68 -7.23 1.60 4.16
CA LYS A 68 -6.17 2.33 3.47
C LYS A 68 -5.89 1.69 2.12
N ILE A 69 -6.06 2.46 1.06
CA ILE A 69 -5.71 2.01 -0.30
C ILE A 69 -4.41 2.70 -0.67
N GLY A 70 -3.31 2.00 -0.44
CA GLY A 70 -1.96 2.55 -0.52
C GLY A 70 -1.50 3.02 0.85
N LEU A 71 -0.43 2.41 1.35
CA LEU A 71 0.17 2.77 2.63
C LEU A 71 1.38 3.68 2.40
N THR A 72 1.55 4.65 3.28
CA THR A 72 2.79 5.42 3.33
C THR A 72 3.87 4.54 3.97
N ARG A 73 5.14 4.95 3.83
CA ARG A 73 6.22 4.22 4.47
C ARG A 73 6.03 4.18 5.99
N GLU A 74 5.58 5.28 6.57
CA GLU A 74 5.31 5.34 8.01
C GLU A 74 4.21 4.36 8.42
N GLU A 75 3.18 4.22 7.60
CA GLU A 75 2.11 3.28 7.90
C GLU A 75 2.57 1.84 7.79
N ILE A 76 3.44 1.53 6.83
CA ILE A 76 4.02 0.20 6.72
C ILE A 76 4.85 -0.11 7.97
N GLU A 77 5.62 0.84 8.44
CA GLU A 77 6.44 0.68 9.65
C GLU A 77 5.57 0.49 10.90
N TYR A 78 4.41 1.14 10.92
CA TYR A 78 3.49 1.08 12.04
C TYR A 78 2.88 -0.33 12.21
N MET A 79 2.69 -1.04 11.13
CA MET A 79 2.11 -2.39 11.18
C MET A 79 3.11 -3.43 11.77
#